data_e1093152c054ddd25b0efa871725b390
#
_entry.id   e1093152c054ddd25b0efa871725b390
#
_cell.length_a   1.000
_cell.length_b   1.000
_cell.length_c   1.000
_cell.angle_alpha   90.00
_cell.angle_beta   90.00
_cell.angle_gamma   90.00
#
_symmetry.space_group_name_H-M   'P 1'
#
loop_
_entity.id
_entity.type
_entity.pdbx_description
1 polymer ?
#
loop_
_entity_poly.entity_id
_entity_poly.type
_entity_poly.pdbx_seq_one_letter_code
_entity_poly.pdbx_strand_id
1 'polypeptide(L)'
;MFWYRASTKKIKDARFTKLIYKFLKAGFVDDFVYNNTYSGCAQGGIISPILANIYLHELDKFVENLSKEFNEPATEKFTADYRKAQNAMAVTRKKIKKAENADDEVEKAELLKVYKSQRATLLKTPCKSQTDKKLKYVRYADDFIIGVNGSKVDCVRIKQQLSDFISNTLKMELSEEKTLITHSNTYAKFLGYNIRVRRSNTVKPNGRGATQRTMSNGVELAIPLKEKINGFMFKNGIVKQCDNGELEPVCRNDMLRLTDLEIVSGYNAELRGICNYYYMASNFYMLNYFSYLMEYSCLKTLAGKHRCSIGKIKEKFSDHKGKWCIAYETKKGASYLYLSKYSDCKKGKNATDTRTSMVQIHKNTRSTFESRLKAKCCELCGSTTSNQYEIHHVNKIRNLKGKEPWEIMMLSKRRKTMVVCWECHKKIHNQNFEVKQ
;
A
#
# COMPACT_ATOMS: atom_id res chain seq x y z
N MET A 1 -0.02 26.18 19.50
CA MET A 1 -0.79 27.34 18.99
C MET A 1 -0.87 27.43 17.47
N PHE A 2 0.14 27.02 16.72
CA PHE A 2 0.15 27.10 15.24
C PHE A 2 -0.99 26.28 14.59
N TRP A 3 -1.23 25.06 15.07
CA TRP A 3 -2.33 24.19 14.59
C TRP A 3 -3.70 24.85 14.72
N TYR A 4 -3.94 25.50 15.85
CA TYR A 4 -5.20 26.24 16.09
C TYR A 4 -5.36 27.38 15.08
N ARG A 5 -4.29 28.12 14.76
CA ARG A 5 -4.32 29.18 13.74
C ARG A 5 -4.52 28.62 12.33
N ALA A 6 -3.97 27.46 11.99
CA ALA A 6 -4.15 26.85 10.68
C ALA A 6 -5.58 26.34 10.46
N SER A 7 -6.20 25.74 11.48
CA SER A 7 -7.57 25.21 11.41
C SER A 7 -8.63 26.31 11.50
N THR A 8 -8.44 27.34 12.31
CA THR A 8 -9.40 28.45 12.45
C THR A 8 -9.51 29.33 11.21
N LYS A 9 -8.52 29.31 10.30
CA LYS A 9 -8.64 29.97 9.00
C LYS A 9 -9.75 29.40 8.12
N LYS A 10 -10.05 28.09 8.25
CA LYS A 10 -11.04 27.39 7.43
C LYS A 10 -12.30 26.99 8.19
N ILE A 11 -12.18 26.70 9.48
CA ILE A 11 -13.29 26.25 10.33
C ILE A 11 -13.66 27.37 11.30
N LYS A 12 -14.81 27.99 11.07
CA LYS A 12 -15.30 29.12 11.89
C LYS A 12 -16.15 28.67 13.09
N ASP A 13 -16.50 27.39 13.19
CA ASP A 13 -17.27 26.84 14.31
C ASP A 13 -16.40 26.79 15.58
N ALA A 14 -16.73 27.67 16.53
CA ALA A 14 -16.04 27.78 17.81
C ALA A 14 -16.21 26.53 18.68
N ARG A 15 -17.37 25.83 18.60
CA ARG A 15 -17.61 24.61 19.38
C ARG A 15 -16.70 23.48 18.90
N PHE A 16 -16.59 23.33 17.58
CA PHE A 16 -15.71 22.33 16.98
C PHE A 16 -14.25 22.61 17.29
N THR A 17 -13.77 23.82 17.12
CA THR A 17 -12.37 24.19 17.43
C THR A 17 -12.02 24.02 18.90
N LYS A 18 -12.98 24.34 19.83
CA LYS A 18 -12.82 24.07 21.25
C LYS A 18 -12.75 22.59 21.59
N LEU A 19 -13.50 21.75 20.86
CA LEU A 19 -13.43 20.30 21.01
C LEU A 19 -12.05 19.76 20.60
N ILE A 20 -11.51 20.19 19.46
CA ILE A 20 -10.16 19.83 19.01
C ILE A 20 -9.10 20.25 20.06
N TYR A 21 -9.25 21.45 20.59
CA TYR A 21 -8.34 21.93 21.64
C TYR A 21 -8.38 21.04 22.90
N LYS A 22 -9.54 20.53 23.28
CA LYS A 22 -9.67 19.55 24.36
C LYS A 22 -8.95 18.24 24.05
N PHE A 23 -9.04 17.74 22.80
CA PHE A 23 -8.28 16.55 22.40
C PHE A 23 -6.77 16.76 22.44
N LEU A 24 -6.30 17.94 22.06
CA LEU A 24 -4.87 18.28 22.14
C LEU A 24 -4.36 18.34 23.59
N LYS A 25 -5.22 18.70 24.54
CA LYS A 25 -4.89 18.78 25.98
C LYS A 25 -5.23 17.53 26.78
N ALA A 26 -5.83 16.51 26.15
CA ALA A 26 -6.39 15.38 26.89
C ALA A 26 -5.36 14.53 27.64
N GLY A 27 -4.06 14.63 27.33
CA GLY A 27 -3.06 13.79 27.95
C GLY A 27 -3.15 12.32 27.51
N PHE A 28 -2.50 11.45 28.21
CA PHE A 28 -2.55 10.00 28.03
C PHE A 28 -2.38 9.28 29.38
N VAL A 29 -2.86 8.06 29.44
CA VAL A 29 -2.69 7.18 30.60
C VAL A 29 -1.67 6.11 30.25
N ASP A 30 -0.63 5.98 31.07
CA ASP A 30 0.39 4.96 30.97
C ASP A 30 0.54 4.30 32.34
N ASP A 31 0.50 2.97 32.39
CA ASP A 31 0.50 2.18 33.64
C ASP A 31 -0.48 2.70 34.70
N PHE A 32 -1.71 3.06 34.28
CA PHE A 32 -2.77 3.66 35.11
C PHE A 32 -2.42 5.05 35.68
N VAL A 33 -1.32 5.68 35.28
CA VAL A 33 -0.93 7.05 35.67
C VAL A 33 -1.28 8.01 34.54
N TYR A 34 -1.98 9.09 34.88
CA TYR A 34 -2.30 10.15 33.93
C TYR A 34 -1.08 11.06 33.70
N ASN A 35 -0.74 11.26 32.43
CA ASN A 35 0.33 12.12 31.96
C ASN A 35 -0.21 13.24 31.08
N ASN A 36 0.24 14.46 31.31
CA ASN A 36 -0.11 15.60 30.46
C ASN A 36 0.72 15.58 29.16
N THR A 37 0.08 15.87 28.03
CA THR A 37 0.80 16.18 26.79
C THR A 37 1.25 17.64 26.80
N TYR A 38 2.55 17.87 26.86
CA TYR A 38 3.14 19.21 26.84
C TYR A 38 3.24 19.78 25.42
N SER A 39 3.36 18.91 24.41
CA SER A 39 3.41 19.30 22.99
C SER A 39 2.72 18.25 22.11
N GLY A 40 1.97 18.71 21.12
CA GLY A 40 1.33 17.84 20.11
C GLY A 40 0.11 17.09 20.63
N CYS A 41 -0.19 15.96 19.96
CA CYS A 41 -1.26 15.04 20.33
C CYS A 41 -0.66 13.81 21.02
N ALA A 42 -1.42 13.19 21.92
CA ALA A 42 -1.04 11.92 22.50
C ALA A 42 -0.81 10.87 21.40
N GLN A 43 0.28 10.10 21.52
CA GLN A 43 0.58 9.00 20.60
C GLN A 43 -0.53 7.93 20.71
N GLY A 44 -1.02 7.44 19.54
CA GLY A 44 -2.13 6.49 19.50
C GLY A 44 -3.53 7.11 19.57
N GLY A 45 -3.66 8.42 19.70
CA GLY A 45 -4.95 9.11 19.67
C GLY A 45 -5.66 8.95 18.30
N ILE A 46 -6.96 8.66 18.29
CA ILE A 46 -7.76 8.43 17.05
C ILE A 46 -7.70 9.63 16.10
N ILE A 47 -7.65 10.85 16.62
CA ILE A 47 -7.62 12.08 15.84
C ILE A 47 -6.19 12.50 15.43
N SER A 48 -5.16 11.98 16.11
CA SER A 48 -3.77 12.38 15.92
C SER A 48 -3.28 12.30 14.48
N PRO A 49 -3.57 11.22 13.68
CA PRO A 49 -3.12 11.14 12.29
C PRO A 49 -3.73 12.23 11.39
N ILE A 50 -5.00 12.60 11.64
CA ILE A 50 -5.68 13.66 10.87
C ILE A 50 -5.08 15.01 11.20
N LEU A 51 -4.87 15.29 12.50
CA LEU A 51 -4.29 16.55 12.94
C LEU A 51 -2.84 16.71 12.45
N ALA A 52 -2.04 15.65 12.51
CA ALA A 52 -0.69 15.64 12.00
C ALA A 52 -0.65 15.93 10.49
N ASN A 53 -1.55 15.31 9.71
CA ASN A 53 -1.62 15.56 8.27
C ASN A 53 -2.06 16.99 7.92
N ILE A 54 -2.99 17.57 8.68
CA ILE A 54 -3.38 18.98 8.50
C ILE A 54 -2.20 19.91 8.82
N TYR A 55 -1.44 19.60 9.86
CA TYR A 55 -0.27 20.38 10.25
C TYR A 55 0.84 20.31 9.22
N LEU A 56 1.18 19.12 8.78
CA LEU A 56 2.23 18.87 7.79
C LEU A 56 1.83 19.27 6.34
N HIS A 57 0.57 19.58 6.11
CA HIS A 57 0.15 20.14 4.82
C HIS A 57 0.82 21.48 4.48
N GLU A 58 1.23 22.24 5.47
CA GLU A 58 2.01 23.47 5.23
C GLU A 58 3.41 23.13 4.68
N LEU A 59 4.00 22.01 5.11
CA LEU A 59 5.23 21.47 4.50
C LEU A 59 5.00 21.06 3.04
N ASP A 60 3.86 20.40 2.76
CA ASP A 60 3.52 20.00 1.39
C ASP A 60 3.45 21.21 0.47
N LYS A 61 2.80 22.31 0.89
CA LYS A 61 2.73 23.57 0.13
C LYS A 61 4.10 24.21 -0.08
N PHE A 62 4.93 24.22 0.96
CA PHE A 62 6.28 24.74 0.86
C PHE A 62 7.10 23.98 -0.20
N VAL A 63 7.05 22.64 -0.15
CA VAL A 63 7.80 21.81 -1.10
C VAL A 63 7.21 21.89 -2.51
N GLU A 64 5.90 22.04 -2.67
CA GLU A 64 5.28 22.28 -3.96
C GLU A 64 5.77 23.59 -4.60
N ASN A 65 5.87 24.67 -3.82
CA ASN A 65 6.40 25.95 -4.31
C ASN A 65 7.90 25.83 -4.64
N LEU A 66 8.68 25.22 -3.75
CA LEU A 66 10.09 24.93 -4.01
C LEU A 66 10.28 24.08 -5.29
N SER A 67 9.39 23.12 -5.51
CA SER A 67 9.39 22.31 -6.74
C SER A 67 9.09 23.13 -7.99
N LYS A 68 8.17 24.11 -7.93
CA LYS A 68 7.88 25.00 -9.07
C LYS A 68 9.06 25.89 -9.41
N GLU A 69 9.75 26.40 -8.41
CA GLU A 69 10.95 27.26 -8.58
C GLU A 69 12.16 26.47 -9.10
N PHE A 70 12.32 25.22 -8.63
CA PHE A 70 13.45 24.37 -8.96
C PHE A 70 13.31 23.67 -10.32
N ASN A 71 12.08 23.34 -10.74
CA ASN A 71 11.84 22.56 -11.95
C ASN A 71 12.03 23.40 -13.20
N GLU A 72 12.97 23.00 -14.03
CA GLU A 72 13.16 23.54 -15.36
C GLU A 72 12.14 22.93 -16.35
N PRO A 73 11.67 23.66 -17.35
CA PRO A 73 10.82 23.13 -18.40
C PRO A 73 11.54 21.98 -19.13
N ALA A 74 10.83 20.88 -19.33
CA ALA A 74 11.42 19.69 -19.95
C ALA A 74 11.78 19.99 -21.41
N THR A 75 13.07 20.05 -21.71
CA THR A 75 13.56 20.05 -23.09
C THR A 75 13.58 18.60 -23.59
N GLU A 76 12.51 18.15 -24.22
CA GLU A 76 12.39 16.77 -24.76
C GLU A 76 13.25 16.53 -26.01
N LYS A 77 14.48 17.02 -26.03
CA LYS A 77 15.36 16.80 -27.15
C LYS A 77 16.14 15.50 -26.99
N PHE A 78 16.14 14.68 -28.03
CA PHE A 78 17.05 13.52 -28.09
C PHE A 78 18.50 13.99 -28.09
N THR A 79 19.38 13.23 -27.42
CA THR A 79 20.81 13.50 -27.43
C THR A 79 21.37 13.42 -28.88
N ALA A 80 22.42 14.19 -29.17
CA ALA A 80 23.05 14.16 -30.48
C ALA A 80 23.52 12.76 -30.87
N ASP A 81 24.09 12.02 -29.92
CA ASP A 81 24.59 10.67 -30.13
C ASP A 81 23.46 9.67 -30.42
N TYR A 82 22.31 9.81 -29.72
CA TYR A 82 21.15 8.98 -30.01
C TYR A 82 20.60 9.24 -31.40
N ARG A 83 20.53 10.51 -31.84
CA ARG A 83 20.10 10.87 -33.21
C ARG A 83 21.05 10.32 -34.26
N LYS A 84 22.39 10.43 -34.04
CA LYS A 84 23.39 9.83 -34.95
C LYS A 84 23.19 8.31 -35.08
N ALA A 85 23.03 7.62 -33.96
CA ALA A 85 22.82 6.17 -33.96
C ALA A 85 21.47 5.79 -34.61
N GLN A 86 20.42 6.56 -34.40
CA GLN A 86 19.11 6.35 -35.01
C GLN A 86 19.15 6.56 -36.53
N ASN A 87 19.83 7.61 -36.98
CA ASN A 87 20.00 7.91 -38.42
C ASN A 87 20.82 6.81 -39.10
N ALA A 88 21.93 6.37 -38.50
CA ALA A 88 22.74 5.27 -39.04
C ALA A 88 21.89 4.00 -39.22
N MET A 89 21.09 3.64 -38.23
CA MET A 89 20.14 2.52 -38.31
C MET A 89 19.11 2.68 -39.41
N ALA A 90 18.56 3.90 -39.58
CA ALA A 90 17.56 4.19 -40.61
C ALA A 90 18.15 4.05 -42.02
N VAL A 91 19.40 4.50 -42.25
CA VAL A 91 20.13 4.32 -43.52
C VAL A 91 20.34 2.84 -43.82
N THR A 92 20.84 2.09 -42.84
CA THR A 92 21.09 0.61 -43.04
C THR A 92 19.77 -0.12 -43.32
N ARG A 93 18.65 0.26 -42.65
CA ARG A 93 17.34 -0.32 -42.94
C ARG A 93 16.86 -0.05 -44.38
N LYS A 94 17.14 1.16 -44.93
CA LYS A 94 16.84 1.47 -46.33
C LYS A 94 17.67 0.62 -47.29
N LYS A 95 18.95 0.38 -46.95
CA LYS A 95 19.83 -0.51 -47.76
C LYS A 95 19.35 -1.96 -47.74
N ILE A 96 18.95 -2.49 -46.57
CA ILE A 96 18.37 -3.83 -46.43
C ILE A 96 17.15 -3.98 -47.36
N LYS A 97 16.23 -3.02 -47.35
CA LYS A 97 15.07 -3.05 -48.26
C LYS A 97 15.44 -3.02 -49.74
N LYS A 98 16.51 -2.32 -50.10
CA LYS A 98 17.01 -2.31 -51.49
C LYS A 98 17.59 -3.67 -51.87
N ALA A 99 18.40 -4.31 -51.00
CA ALA A 99 18.93 -5.64 -51.21
C ALA A 99 17.81 -6.70 -51.26
N GLU A 100 16.78 -6.58 -50.45
CA GLU A 100 15.58 -7.44 -50.53
C GLU A 100 14.90 -7.36 -51.90
N ASN A 101 14.76 -6.13 -52.45
CA ASN A 101 14.13 -5.91 -53.75
C ASN A 101 15.02 -6.34 -54.92
N ALA A 102 16.32 -6.50 -54.74
CA ALA A 102 17.30 -6.94 -55.73
C ALA A 102 17.62 -8.43 -55.61
N ASP A 103 16.97 -9.18 -54.73
CA ASP A 103 17.22 -10.60 -54.42
C ASP A 103 18.67 -10.95 -54.06
N ASP A 104 19.43 -9.95 -53.56
CA ASP A 104 20.80 -10.16 -53.10
C ASP A 104 20.84 -10.60 -51.62
N GLU A 105 20.77 -11.91 -51.40
CA GLU A 105 20.76 -12.53 -50.08
C GLU A 105 22.11 -12.38 -49.34
N VAL A 106 23.23 -12.22 -50.07
CA VAL A 106 24.59 -12.09 -49.46
C VAL A 106 24.73 -10.68 -48.87
N GLU A 107 24.43 -9.61 -49.65
CA GLU A 107 24.45 -8.22 -49.18
C GLU A 107 23.45 -8.02 -48.02
N LYS A 108 22.26 -8.60 -48.12
CA LYS A 108 21.26 -8.57 -47.09
C LYS A 108 21.74 -9.17 -45.76
N ALA A 109 22.43 -10.32 -45.81
CA ALA A 109 22.95 -10.98 -44.61
C ALA A 109 24.05 -10.15 -43.91
N GLU A 110 24.92 -9.48 -44.68
CA GLU A 110 25.94 -8.57 -44.14
C GLU A 110 25.30 -7.31 -43.52
N LEU A 111 24.35 -6.68 -44.22
CA LEU A 111 23.63 -5.51 -43.73
C LEU A 111 22.81 -5.83 -42.45
N LEU A 112 22.29 -7.02 -42.32
CA LEU A 112 21.60 -7.47 -41.07
C LEU A 112 22.56 -7.59 -39.90
N LYS A 113 23.84 -8.05 -40.11
CA LYS A 113 24.85 -8.02 -39.06
C LYS A 113 25.17 -6.59 -38.60
N VAL A 114 25.36 -5.68 -39.56
CA VAL A 114 25.61 -4.26 -39.29
C VAL A 114 24.39 -3.66 -38.53
N TYR A 115 23.18 -3.92 -38.98
CA TYR A 115 21.97 -3.46 -38.32
C TYR A 115 21.86 -3.93 -36.86
N LYS A 116 22.18 -5.21 -36.60
CA LYS A 116 22.18 -5.76 -35.22
C LYS A 116 23.21 -5.05 -34.33
N SER A 117 24.41 -4.77 -34.84
CA SER A 117 25.45 -4.02 -34.13
C SER A 117 25.01 -2.56 -33.82
N GLN A 118 24.50 -1.85 -34.84
CA GLN A 118 23.98 -0.50 -34.68
C GLN A 118 22.81 -0.43 -33.68
N ARG A 119 21.93 -1.43 -33.71
CA ARG A 119 20.83 -1.55 -32.72
C ARG A 119 21.38 -1.76 -31.31
N ALA A 120 22.39 -2.57 -31.11
CA ALA A 120 23.02 -2.75 -29.80
C ALA A 120 23.63 -1.43 -29.29
N THR A 121 24.27 -0.66 -30.15
CA THR A 121 24.81 0.68 -29.85
C THR A 121 23.67 1.65 -29.47
N LEU A 122 22.60 1.73 -30.28
CA LEU A 122 21.45 2.56 -30.01
C LEU A 122 20.79 2.23 -28.65
N LEU A 123 20.68 0.97 -28.32
CA LEU A 123 20.09 0.52 -27.05
C LEU A 123 20.94 0.87 -25.82
N LYS A 124 22.25 1.05 -25.99
CA LYS A 124 23.18 1.48 -24.94
C LYS A 124 23.26 3.01 -24.81
N THR A 125 22.93 3.75 -25.86
CA THR A 125 23.03 5.21 -25.90
C THR A 125 21.84 5.87 -25.18
N PRO A 126 22.05 6.82 -24.25
CA PRO A 126 20.97 7.55 -23.60
C PRO A 126 20.14 8.34 -24.63
N CYS A 127 18.81 8.16 -24.63
CA CYS A 127 17.96 8.80 -25.61
C CYS A 127 17.62 10.26 -25.27
N LYS A 128 17.55 10.61 -24.00
CA LYS A 128 17.23 11.97 -23.54
C LYS A 128 18.36 12.53 -22.68
N SER A 129 18.61 13.82 -22.80
CA SER A 129 19.47 14.56 -21.89
C SER A 129 18.83 14.57 -20.50
N GLN A 130 19.61 14.30 -19.45
CA GLN A 130 19.16 14.34 -18.05
C GLN A 130 19.52 15.67 -17.37
N THR A 131 19.72 16.72 -18.13
CA THR A 131 20.16 18.03 -17.62
C THR A 131 19.04 18.85 -16.99
N ASP A 132 17.77 18.52 -17.26
CA ASP A 132 16.63 19.27 -16.71
C ASP A 132 16.56 19.06 -15.18
N LYS A 133 16.63 20.15 -14.44
CA LYS A 133 16.44 20.12 -12.98
C LYS A 133 15.01 19.73 -12.65
N LYS A 134 14.82 18.74 -11.77
CA LYS A 134 13.50 18.28 -11.32
C LYS A 134 13.53 17.86 -9.88
N LEU A 135 12.51 18.27 -9.15
CA LEU A 135 12.23 17.87 -7.78
C LEU A 135 10.88 17.17 -7.73
N LYS A 136 10.86 16.00 -7.10
CA LYS A 136 9.64 15.24 -6.81
C LYS A 136 9.61 14.90 -5.34
N TYR A 137 8.45 15.03 -4.73
CA TYR A 137 8.22 14.87 -3.31
C TYR A 137 7.10 13.88 -3.04
N VAL A 138 7.30 13.01 -2.07
CA VAL A 138 6.29 12.08 -1.56
C VAL A 138 6.39 12.05 -0.04
N ARG A 139 5.28 12.21 0.66
CA ARG A 139 5.18 12.12 2.11
C ARG A 139 4.13 11.09 2.52
N TYR A 140 4.42 10.39 3.58
CA TYR A 140 3.50 9.51 4.29
C TYR A 140 3.62 9.78 5.79
N ALA A 141 2.60 10.39 6.38
CA ALA A 141 2.62 10.92 7.74
C ALA A 141 3.80 11.89 7.94
N ASP A 142 4.72 11.57 8.83
CA ASP A 142 5.95 12.32 9.14
C ASP A 142 7.15 11.92 8.26
N ASP A 143 7.10 10.74 7.64
CA ASP A 143 8.14 10.27 6.72
C ASP A 143 7.98 10.90 5.33
N PHE A 144 9.09 11.39 4.75
CA PHE A 144 9.09 11.90 3.38
C PHE A 144 10.35 11.53 2.61
N ILE A 145 10.24 11.50 1.29
CA ILE A 145 11.35 11.33 0.37
C ILE A 145 11.28 12.35 -0.74
N ILE A 146 12.43 12.95 -1.07
CA ILE A 146 12.58 13.92 -2.14
C ILE A 146 13.55 13.36 -3.17
N GLY A 147 13.08 13.19 -4.40
CA GLY A 147 13.91 12.85 -5.54
C GLY A 147 14.35 14.12 -6.26
N VAL A 148 15.65 14.37 -6.31
CA VAL A 148 16.23 15.54 -6.98
C VAL A 148 17.05 15.11 -8.18
N ASN A 149 16.71 15.62 -9.35
CA ASN A 149 17.57 15.59 -10.53
C ASN A 149 18.33 16.92 -10.59
N GLY A 150 19.54 16.95 -10.06
CA GLY A 150 20.36 18.15 -9.92
C GLY A 150 21.73 17.81 -9.33
N SER A 151 22.50 18.81 -9.00
CA SER A 151 23.81 18.68 -8.38
C SER A 151 23.70 18.35 -6.89
N LYS A 152 24.82 17.88 -6.29
CA LYS A 152 24.89 17.68 -4.83
C LYS A 152 24.69 19.02 -4.08
N VAL A 153 25.16 20.12 -4.65
CA VAL A 153 24.98 21.48 -4.09
C VAL A 153 23.51 21.85 -4.03
N ASP A 154 22.73 21.53 -5.09
CA ASP A 154 21.29 21.72 -5.08
C ASP A 154 20.62 20.93 -3.97
N CYS A 155 21.02 19.67 -3.76
CA CYS A 155 20.46 18.82 -2.69
C CYS A 155 20.77 19.39 -1.28
N VAL A 156 21.98 19.92 -1.07
CA VAL A 156 22.35 20.54 0.21
C VAL A 156 21.52 21.80 0.45
N ARG A 157 21.36 22.65 -0.58
CA ARG A 157 20.53 23.85 -0.50
C ARG A 157 19.07 23.51 -0.16
N ILE A 158 18.49 22.53 -0.84
CA ILE A 158 17.11 22.06 -0.58
C ILE A 158 16.97 21.54 0.85
N LYS A 159 17.94 20.74 1.34
CA LYS A 159 17.93 20.24 2.71
C LYS A 159 17.96 21.39 3.72
N GLN A 160 18.78 22.42 3.49
CA GLN A 160 18.86 23.59 4.37
C GLN A 160 17.54 24.36 4.38
N GLN A 161 16.97 24.67 3.23
CA GLN A 161 15.68 25.35 3.12
C GLN A 161 14.54 24.59 3.82
N LEU A 162 14.54 23.27 3.75
CA LEU A 162 13.59 22.41 4.47
C LEU A 162 13.80 22.50 5.99
N SER A 163 15.05 22.41 6.44
CA SER A 163 15.39 22.51 7.86
C SER A 163 14.95 23.86 8.44
N ASP A 164 15.25 24.95 7.74
CA ASP A 164 14.87 26.30 8.14
C ASP A 164 13.35 26.48 8.20
N PHE A 165 12.64 25.96 7.20
CA PHE A 165 11.17 26.01 7.18
C PHE A 165 10.55 25.21 8.34
N ILE A 166 11.03 23.98 8.56
CA ILE A 166 10.54 23.10 9.62
C ILE A 166 10.79 23.73 11.02
N SER A 167 11.99 24.27 11.24
CA SER A 167 12.34 24.91 12.52
C SER A 167 11.60 26.24 12.72
N ASN A 168 11.64 27.12 11.72
CA ASN A 168 11.12 28.48 11.87
C ASN A 168 9.59 28.54 11.78
N THR A 169 8.99 27.78 10.87
CA THR A 169 7.55 27.85 10.60
C THR A 169 6.77 26.79 11.36
N LEU A 170 7.20 25.54 11.32
CA LEU A 170 6.51 24.43 11.98
C LEU A 170 6.95 24.25 13.45
N LYS A 171 8.00 24.91 13.89
CA LYS A 171 8.53 24.74 15.26
C LYS A 171 8.79 23.27 15.61
N MET A 172 9.34 22.54 14.64
CA MET A 172 9.74 21.14 14.75
C MET A 172 11.20 20.99 14.40
N GLU A 173 11.80 19.89 14.80
CA GLU A 173 13.20 19.57 14.48
C GLU A 173 13.25 18.50 13.40
N LEU A 174 14.13 18.71 12.43
CA LEU A 174 14.44 17.70 11.42
C LEU A 174 15.54 16.79 11.96
N SER A 175 15.27 15.47 12.05
CA SER A 175 16.30 14.53 12.49
C SER A 175 17.47 14.48 11.49
N GLU A 176 18.61 14.97 11.87
CA GLU A 176 19.82 14.98 11.02
C GLU A 176 20.32 13.57 10.70
N GLU A 177 20.25 12.66 11.66
CA GLU A 177 20.67 11.26 11.50
C GLU A 177 19.82 10.51 10.46
N LYS A 178 18.54 10.84 10.37
CA LYS A 178 17.61 10.19 9.45
C LYS A 178 17.49 10.92 8.11
N THR A 179 17.81 12.20 8.05
CA THR A 179 17.69 13.02 6.85
C THR A 179 19.01 13.05 6.07
N LEU A 180 19.18 12.03 5.23
CA LEU A 180 20.42 11.81 4.49
C LEU A 180 20.28 12.23 3.02
N ILE A 181 21.34 12.77 2.45
CA ILE A 181 21.48 12.98 1.00
C ILE A 181 22.13 11.73 0.42
N THR A 182 21.35 10.92 -0.29
CA THR A 182 21.78 9.65 -0.85
C THR A 182 21.86 9.73 -2.36
N HIS A 183 22.97 9.28 -2.96
CA HIS A 183 23.09 9.22 -4.42
C HIS A 183 22.06 8.24 -5.01
N SER A 184 21.46 8.62 -6.12
CA SER A 184 20.33 7.88 -6.72
C SER A 184 20.61 6.41 -7.06
N ASN A 185 21.88 6.01 -7.23
CA ASN A 185 22.27 4.62 -7.49
C ASN A 185 22.34 3.76 -6.22
N THR A 186 22.47 4.40 -5.04
CA THR A 186 22.50 3.73 -3.75
C THR A 186 21.09 3.63 -3.17
N TYR A 187 20.89 2.68 -2.26
CA TYR A 187 19.58 2.51 -1.65
C TYR A 187 19.34 3.56 -0.56
N ALA A 188 18.26 4.30 -0.71
CA ALA A 188 17.64 5.10 0.35
C ALA A 188 16.51 4.29 0.99
N LYS A 189 16.36 4.37 2.32
CA LYS A 189 15.30 3.67 3.05
C LYS A 189 14.07 4.57 3.15
N PHE A 190 12.91 4.06 2.75
CA PHE A 190 11.63 4.75 2.90
C PHE A 190 10.50 3.74 3.04
N LEU A 191 9.67 3.89 4.07
CA LEU A 191 8.54 3.01 4.37
C LEU A 191 8.89 1.52 4.30
N GLY A 192 10.01 1.12 4.91
CA GLY A 192 10.44 -0.27 4.92
C GLY A 192 10.96 -0.84 3.60
N TYR A 193 11.01 -0.05 2.53
CA TYR A 193 11.64 -0.39 1.27
C TYR A 193 13.01 0.24 1.12
N ASN A 194 13.87 -0.40 0.37
CA ASN A 194 15.08 0.18 -0.20
C ASN A 194 14.75 0.73 -1.58
N ILE A 195 14.95 2.05 -1.78
CA ILE A 195 14.61 2.76 -3.01
C ILE A 195 15.88 3.23 -3.69
N ARG A 196 16.02 3.01 -4.99
CA ARG A 196 17.08 3.60 -5.83
C ARG A 196 16.60 3.82 -7.25
N VAL A 197 17.35 4.61 -8.01
CA VAL A 197 17.18 4.70 -9.46
C VAL A 197 18.09 3.68 -10.12
N ARG A 198 17.52 2.73 -10.83
CA ARG A 198 18.28 1.69 -11.52
C ARG A 198 18.92 2.26 -12.78
N ARG A 199 20.24 2.30 -12.83
CA ARG A 199 21.01 2.66 -14.01
C ARG A 199 21.70 1.41 -14.52
N SER A 200 21.31 0.96 -15.71
CA SER A 200 21.93 -0.19 -16.37
C SER A 200 21.98 0.05 -17.86
N ASN A 201 23.15 -0.16 -18.44
CA ASN A 201 23.36 -0.15 -19.90
C ASN A 201 23.30 -1.57 -20.50
N THR A 202 22.91 -2.57 -19.70
CA THR A 202 22.81 -3.96 -20.18
C THR A 202 21.61 -4.10 -21.13
N VAL A 203 21.80 -4.93 -22.13
CA VAL A 203 20.78 -5.26 -23.12
C VAL A 203 20.42 -6.74 -22.92
N LYS A 204 19.14 -7.05 -22.89
CA LYS A 204 18.64 -8.43 -22.71
C LYS A 204 17.73 -8.81 -23.87
N PRO A 205 17.70 -10.08 -24.28
CA PRO A 205 16.67 -10.57 -25.19
C PRO A 205 15.31 -10.54 -24.49
N ASN A 206 14.26 -10.17 -25.23
CA ASN A 206 12.88 -10.34 -24.76
C ASN A 206 12.41 -11.77 -25.07
N GLY A 207 11.20 -12.14 -24.61
CA GLY A 207 10.61 -13.45 -24.85
C GLY A 207 10.38 -13.82 -26.33
N ARG A 208 10.58 -12.87 -27.26
CA ARG A 208 10.53 -13.08 -28.73
C ARG A 208 11.91 -13.06 -29.38
N GLY A 209 12.99 -13.18 -28.60
CA GLY A 209 14.37 -13.17 -29.08
C GLY A 209 14.92 -11.80 -29.50
N ALA A 210 14.13 -10.76 -29.52
CA ALA A 210 14.60 -9.41 -29.85
C ALA A 210 15.31 -8.76 -28.66
N THR A 211 16.46 -8.11 -28.91
CA THR A 211 17.15 -7.34 -27.88
C THR A 211 16.39 -6.11 -27.46
N GLN A 212 16.31 -5.88 -26.18
CA GLN A 212 15.69 -4.70 -25.59
C GLN A 212 16.57 -4.11 -24.49
N ARG A 213 16.40 -2.79 -24.26
CA ARG A 213 17.05 -2.12 -23.13
C ARG A 213 16.49 -2.66 -21.84
N THR A 214 17.33 -2.93 -20.84
CA THR A 214 16.88 -3.16 -19.48
C THR A 214 16.34 -1.85 -18.89
N MET A 215 15.50 -1.95 -17.84
CA MET A 215 14.94 -0.78 -17.16
C MET A 215 16.07 0.15 -16.71
N SER A 216 16.25 1.26 -17.43
CA SER A 216 17.23 2.31 -17.12
C SER A 216 16.48 3.54 -16.62
N ASN A 217 17.01 4.20 -15.58
CA ASN A 217 16.43 5.37 -14.93
C ASN A 217 15.02 5.16 -14.33
N GLY A 218 14.59 3.91 -14.16
CA GLY A 218 13.38 3.60 -13.43
C GLY A 218 13.63 3.54 -11.92
N VAL A 219 12.65 3.94 -11.13
CA VAL A 219 12.68 3.77 -9.68
C VAL A 219 12.54 2.29 -9.36
N GLU A 220 13.50 1.75 -8.60
CA GLU A 220 13.49 0.38 -8.10
C GLU A 220 13.13 0.39 -6.63
N LEU A 221 12.13 -0.39 -6.26
CA LEU A 221 11.77 -0.72 -4.89
C LEU A 221 12.30 -2.11 -4.59
N ALA A 222 13.09 -2.27 -3.54
CA ALA A 222 13.62 -3.56 -3.12
C ALA A 222 13.32 -3.86 -1.65
N ILE A 223 13.15 -5.12 -1.33
CA ILE A 223 12.98 -5.61 0.04
C ILE A 223 14.34 -5.62 0.73
N PRO A 224 14.50 -5.00 1.90
CA PRO A 224 15.70 -5.14 2.71
C PRO A 224 15.70 -6.48 3.46
N LEU A 225 16.03 -7.57 2.75
CA LEU A 225 15.87 -8.96 3.22
C LEU A 225 16.54 -9.20 4.58
N LYS A 226 17.82 -8.83 4.72
CA LYS A 226 18.57 -9.07 5.96
C LYS A 226 17.94 -8.35 7.16
N GLU A 227 17.56 -7.08 7.01
CA GLU A 227 17.06 -6.27 8.13
C GLU A 227 15.58 -6.61 8.44
N LYS A 228 14.74 -6.69 7.42
CA LYS A 228 13.29 -6.81 7.62
C LYS A 228 12.81 -8.24 7.63
N ILE A 229 13.23 -9.07 6.66
CA ILE A 229 12.71 -10.44 6.56
C ILE A 229 13.42 -11.36 7.55
N ASN A 230 14.77 -11.37 7.56
CA ASN A 230 15.49 -12.18 8.52
C ASN A 230 15.23 -11.69 9.96
N GLY A 231 15.25 -10.36 10.18
CA GLY A 231 14.91 -9.78 11.49
C GLY A 231 13.51 -10.18 11.98
N PHE A 232 12.52 -10.20 11.08
CA PHE A 232 11.17 -10.70 11.40
C PHE A 232 11.19 -12.18 11.79
N MET A 233 11.88 -13.03 11.04
CA MET A 233 11.95 -14.46 11.31
C MET A 233 12.64 -14.77 12.63
N PHE A 234 13.74 -14.07 12.95
CA PHE A 234 14.43 -14.22 14.24
C PHE A 234 13.56 -13.76 15.40
N LYS A 235 12.96 -12.56 15.28
CA LYS A 235 12.09 -12.00 16.33
C LYS A 235 10.92 -12.91 16.69
N ASN A 236 10.35 -13.59 15.68
CA ASN A 236 9.20 -14.48 15.88
C ASN A 236 9.58 -15.95 16.07
N GLY A 237 10.87 -16.27 16.27
CA GLY A 237 11.33 -17.64 16.52
C GLY A 237 11.01 -18.62 15.39
N ILE A 238 11.01 -18.14 14.14
CA ILE A 238 10.73 -18.95 12.96
C ILE A 238 11.99 -19.72 12.51
N VAL A 239 13.14 -19.07 12.65
CA VAL A 239 14.44 -19.61 12.26
C VAL A 239 15.49 -19.38 13.34
N LYS A 240 16.52 -20.22 13.36
CA LYS A 240 17.81 -19.98 14.01
C LYS A 240 18.91 -19.86 12.95
N GLN A 241 20.00 -19.22 13.29
CA GLN A 241 21.19 -19.18 12.44
C GLN A 241 22.12 -20.32 12.88
N CYS A 242 22.58 -21.12 11.91
CA CYS A 242 23.58 -22.14 12.12
C CYS A 242 24.99 -21.54 12.06
N ASP A 243 26.00 -22.27 12.55
CA ASP A 243 27.41 -21.84 12.57
C ASP A 243 27.95 -21.52 11.17
N ASN A 244 27.44 -22.19 10.14
CA ASN A 244 27.75 -21.92 8.74
C ASN A 244 27.06 -20.66 8.16
N GLY A 245 26.27 -19.94 8.99
CA GLY A 245 25.52 -18.74 8.58
C GLY A 245 24.19 -19.01 7.89
N GLU A 246 23.81 -20.28 7.65
CA GLU A 246 22.52 -20.62 7.05
C GLU A 246 21.37 -20.49 8.04
N LEU A 247 20.17 -20.26 7.51
CA LEU A 247 18.94 -20.16 8.30
C LEU A 247 18.25 -21.53 8.37
N GLU A 248 18.10 -22.06 9.56
CA GLU A 248 17.38 -23.29 9.81
C GLU A 248 15.99 -22.98 10.41
N PRO A 249 14.88 -23.47 9.82
CA PRO A 249 13.56 -23.32 10.42
C PRO A 249 13.45 -24.10 11.73
N VAL A 250 12.81 -23.50 12.74
CA VAL A 250 12.63 -24.12 14.07
C VAL A 250 11.16 -24.19 14.47
N CYS A 251 10.88 -24.98 15.50
CA CYS A 251 9.56 -25.06 16.14
C CYS A 251 9.30 -23.76 16.93
N ARG A 252 8.12 -23.17 16.78
CA ARG A 252 7.68 -22.03 17.60
C ARG A 252 7.00 -22.52 18.86
N ASN A 253 7.71 -22.49 19.96
CA ASN A 253 7.23 -23.00 21.25
C ASN A 253 6.05 -22.19 21.80
N ASP A 254 5.98 -20.92 21.50
CA ASP A 254 4.88 -20.00 21.86
C ASP A 254 3.53 -20.43 21.27
N MET A 255 3.55 -21.10 20.12
CA MET A 255 2.35 -21.54 19.41
C MET A 255 1.88 -22.97 19.79
N LEU A 256 2.65 -23.74 20.53
CA LEU A 256 2.33 -25.14 20.85
C LEU A 256 1.00 -25.33 21.60
N ARG A 257 0.55 -24.31 22.33
CA ARG A 257 -0.72 -24.32 23.08
C ARG A 257 -1.94 -24.00 22.23
N LEU A 258 -1.74 -23.47 21.02
CA LEU A 258 -2.81 -23.12 20.08
C LEU A 258 -3.36 -24.37 19.41
N THR A 259 -4.56 -24.28 18.84
CA THR A 259 -5.11 -25.35 17.97
C THR A 259 -4.32 -25.43 16.66
N ASP A 260 -4.38 -26.56 15.97
CA ASP A 260 -3.69 -26.73 14.68
C ASP A 260 -4.18 -25.71 13.64
N LEU A 261 -5.47 -25.40 13.68
CA LEU A 261 -6.08 -24.37 12.83
C LEU A 261 -5.52 -22.97 13.11
N GLU A 262 -5.38 -22.59 14.37
CA GLU A 262 -4.80 -21.30 14.77
C GLU A 262 -3.33 -21.21 14.40
N ILE A 263 -2.55 -22.28 14.55
CA ILE A 263 -1.14 -22.33 14.14
C ILE A 263 -1.03 -22.03 12.64
N VAL A 264 -1.72 -22.80 11.80
CA VAL A 264 -1.65 -22.59 10.33
C VAL A 264 -2.22 -21.24 9.91
N SER A 265 -3.28 -20.79 10.58
CA SER A 265 -3.86 -19.45 10.33
C SER A 265 -2.87 -18.33 10.65
N GLY A 266 -2.13 -18.45 11.76
CA GLY A 266 -1.08 -17.50 12.17
C GLY A 266 0.04 -17.40 11.12
N TYR A 267 0.61 -18.54 10.73
CA TYR A 267 1.62 -18.58 9.67
C TYR A 267 1.10 -18.01 8.34
N ASN A 268 -0.15 -18.31 7.98
CA ASN A 268 -0.79 -17.75 6.78
C ASN A 268 -0.95 -16.22 6.83
N ALA A 269 -1.33 -15.70 7.99
CA ALA A 269 -1.49 -14.25 8.19
C ALA A 269 -0.14 -13.52 8.05
N GLU A 270 0.90 -14.05 8.69
CA GLU A 270 2.25 -13.52 8.65
C GLU A 270 2.83 -13.55 7.23
N LEU A 271 2.74 -14.70 6.54
CA LEU A 271 3.24 -14.86 5.18
C LEU A 271 2.53 -13.91 4.20
N ARG A 272 1.20 -13.92 4.24
CA ARG A 272 0.39 -13.04 3.36
C ARG A 272 0.62 -11.57 3.68
N GLY A 273 0.76 -11.20 4.96
CA GLY A 273 1.05 -9.84 5.39
C GLY A 273 2.35 -9.32 4.77
N ILE A 274 3.42 -10.08 4.86
CA ILE A 274 4.73 -9.72 4.27
C ILE A 274 4.65 -9.69 2.74
N CYS A 275 4.06 -10.71 2.11
CA CYS A 275 3.94 -10.75 0.65
C CYS A 275 3.10 -9.57 0.13
N ASN A 276 1.98 -9.25 0.76
CA ASN A 276 1.12 -8.13 0.37
C ASN A 276 1.81 -6.79 0.57
N TYR A 277 2.58 -6.63 1.66
CA TYR A 277 3.32 -5.39 1.90
C TYR A 277 4.39 -5.16 0.84
N TYR A 278 5.14 -6.20 0.48
CA TYR A 278 6.28 -6.10 -0.46
C TYR A 278 5.95 -6.45 -1.91
N TYR A 279 4.66 -6.52 -2.29
CA TYR A 279 4.27 -6.97 -3.63
C TYR A 279 4.82 -6.10 -4.78
N MET A 280 5.17 -4.83 -4.51
CA MET A 280 5.74 -3.90 -5.49
C MET A 280 7.24 -4.05 -5.68
N ALA A 281 7.91 -4.84 -4.83
CA ALA A 281 9.37 -4.96 -4.86
C ALA A 281 9.87 -5.68 -6.13
N SER A 282 10.97 -5.20 -6.68
CA SER A 282 11.62 -5.81 -7.84
C SER A 282 12.20 -7.19 -7.53
N ASN A 283 12.67 -7.39 -6.29
CA ASN A 283 13.20 -8.64 -5.78
C ASN A 283 12.16 -9.48 -5.00
N PHE A 284 10.86 -9.29 -5.29
CA PHE A 284 9.77 -10.03 -4.66
C PHE A 284 9.93 -11.55 -4.74
N TYR A 285 10.56 -12.06 -5.83
CA TYR A 285 10.81 -13.49 -6.01
C TYR A 285 11.68 -14.11 -4.90
N MET A 286 12.48 -13.30 -4.19
CA MET A 286 13.30 -13.78 -3.08
C MET A 286 12.47 -14.19 -1.86
N LEU A 287 11.19 -13.76 -1.77
CA LEU A 287 10.27 -14.25 -0.75
C LEU A 287 9.90 -15.73 -0.92
N ASN A 288 10.27 -16.37 -2.01
CA ASN A 288 10.12 -17.81 -2.17
C ASN A 288 10.89 -18.59 -1.09
N TYR A 289 12.11 -18.17 -0.79
CA TYR A 289 12.92 -18.77 0.28
C TYR A 289 12.31 -18.51 1.66
N PHE A 290 11.81 -17.31 1.90
CA PHE A 290 11.03 -17.00 3.12
C PHE A 290 9.80 -17.90 3.26
N SER A 291 9.04 -18.09 2.18
CA SER A 291 7.88 -18.99 2.16
C SER A 291 8.25 -20.46 2.50
N TYR A 292 9.38 -20.92 2.01
CA TYR A 292 9.93 -22.23 2.34
C TYR A 292 10.26 -22.36 3.84
N LEU A 293 10.95 -21.38 4.41
CA LEU A 293 11.30 -21.39 5.83
C LEU A 293 10.05 -21.35 6.73
N MET A 294 9.03 -20.55 6.34
CA MET A 294 7.74 -20.49 7.02
C MET A 294 7.01 -21.84 7.00
N GLU A 295 6.99 -22.51 5.84
CA GLU A 295 6.37 -23.84 5.70
C GLU A 295 7.03 -24.87 6.63
N TYR A 296 8.37 -24.94 6.60
CA TYR A 296 9.06 -25.92 7.43
C TYR A 296 9.03 -25.58 8.92
N SER A 297 9.03 -24.32 9.31
CA SER A 297 8.81 -23.92 10.70
C SER A 297 7.39 -24.29 11.18
N CYS A 298 6.36 -24.09 10.35
CA CYS A 298 5.00 -24.50 10.64
C CYS A 298 4.90 -26.01 10.84
N LEU A 299 5.49 -26.80 9.94
CA LEU A 299 5.52 -28.25 10.04
C LEU A 299 6.30 -28.73 11.26
N LYS A 300 7.44 -28.12 11.60
CA LYS A 300 8.19 -28.42 12.85
C LYS A 300 7.36 -28.06 14.09
N THR A 301 6.58 -26.98 14.05
CA THR A 301 5.69 -26.59 15.17
C THR A 301 4.58 -27.60 15.38
N LEU A 302 3.91 -28.05 14.32
CA LEU A 302 2.91 -29.11 14.39
C LEU A 302 3.54 -30.43 14.82
N ALA A 303 4.72 -30.80 14.31
CA ALA A 303 5.46 -32.01 14.71
C ALA A 303 5.82 -31.98 16.19
N GLY A 304 6.29 -30.85 16.70
CA GLY A 304 6.57 -30.67 18.13
C GLY A 304 5.31 -30.83 19.00
N LYS A 305 4.20 -30.21 18.59
CA LYS A 305 2.91 -30.33 19.29
C LYS A 305 2.40 -31.75 19.33
N HIS A 306 2.44 -32.46 18.22
CA HIS A 306 1.95 -33.85 18.11
C HIS A 306 3.00 -34.91 18.49
N ARG A 307 4.22 -34.51 18.87
CA ARG A 307 5.34 -35.39 19.24
C ARG A 307 5.63 -36.44 18.17
N CYS A 308 5.67 -36.04 16.91
CA CYS A 308 5.91 -36.93 15.77
C CYS A 308 6.80 -36.28 14.70
N SER A 309 7.23 -37.03 13.69
CA SER A 309 8.02 -36.52 12.58
C SER A 309 7.18 -35.69 11.63
N ILE A 310 7.84 -34.79 10.86
CA ILE A 310 7.20 -33.99 9.80
C ILE A 310 6.49 -34.85 8.76
N GLY A 311 7.08 -36.04 8.42
CA GLY A 311 6.46 -37.00 7.51
C GLY A 311 5.09 -37.45 8.01
N LYS A 312 5.02 -37.86 9.26
CA LYS A 312 3.75 -38.25 9.90
C LYS A 312 2.74 -37.10 9.98
N ILE A 313 3.18 -35.87 10.17
CA ILE A 313 2.28 -34.70 10.12
C ILE A 313 1.68 -34.52 8.71
N LYS A 314 2.49 -34.65 7.67
CA LYS A 314 2.00 -34.53 6.28
C LYS A 314 1.01 -35.65 5.92
N GLU A 315 1.24 -36.86 6.40
CA GLU A 315 0.33 -37.98 6.21
C GLU A 315 -0.99 -37.81 7.00
N LYS A 316 -0.89 -37.45 8.28
CA LYS A 316 -2.04 -37.22 9.15
C LYS A 316 -2.96 -36.12 8.69
N PHE A 317 -2.39 -35.05 8.16
CA PHE A 317 -3.09 -33.82 7.73
C PHE A 317 -3.00 -33.64 6.22
N SER A 318 -3.55 -34.58 5.45
CA SER A 318 -3.63 -34.49 3.99
C SER A 318 -5.09 -34.52 3.52
N ASP A 319 -5.36 -33.82 2.43
CA ASP A 319 -6.63 -33.94 1.72
C ASP A 319 -6.65 -35.20 0.84
N HIS A 320 -7.78 -35.46 0.20
CA HIS A 320 -7.98 -36.58 -0.73
C HIS A 320 -7.04 -36.54 -1.96
N LYS A 321 -6.32 -35.41 -2.19
CA LYS A 321 -5.32 -35.23 -3.25
C LYS A 321 -3.89 -35.34 -2.75
N GLY A 322 -3.69 -35.73 -1.48
CA GLY A 322 -2.37 -35.85 -0.86
C GLY A 322 -1.68 -34.50 -0.54
N LYS A 323 -2.42 -33.39 -0.61
CA LYS A 323 -1.90 -32.08 -0.22
C LYS A 323 -2.19 -31.86 1.26
N TRP A 324 -1.15 -31.53 2.06
CA TRP A 324 -1.34 -31.32 3.49
C TRP A 324 -2.15 -30.06 3.80
N CYS A 325 -3.09 -30.16 4.72
CA CYS A 325 -4.03 -29.13 5.13
C CYS A 325 -4.62 -29.49 6.51
N ILE A 326 -5.20 -28.52 7.18
CA ILE A 326 -5.98 -28.74 8.39
C ILE A 326 -7.47 -28.77 8.02
N ALA A 327 -8.12 -29.91 8.23
CA ALA A 327 -9.56 -30.04 8.10
C ALA A 327 -10.26 -29.43 9.33
N TYR A 328 -11.35 -28.71 9.10
CA TYR A 328 -12.18 -28.14 10.17
C TYR A 328 -13.65 -28.07 9.73
N GLU A 329 -14.53 -28.11 10.70
CA GLU A 329 -15.97 -28.03 10.43
C GLU A 329 -16.48 -26.60 10.48
N THR A 330 -17.35 -26.26 9.55
CA THR A 330 -18.07 -24.99 9.51
C THR A 330 -19.58 -25.27 9.49
N LYS A 331 -20.40 -24.26 9.75
CA LYS A 331 -21.86 -24.34 9.60
C LYS A 331 -22.33 -24.77 8.20
N LYS A 332 -21.45 -24.73 7.21
CA LYS A 332 -21.68 -25.12 5.81
C LYS A 332 -21.08 -26.49 5.45
N GLY A 333 -20.51 -27.21 6.43
CA GLY A 333 -19.83 -28.50 6.25
C GLY A 333 -18.32 -28.42 6.41
N ALA A 334 -17.63 -29.53 6.09
CA ALA A 334 -16.19 -29.66 6.19
C ALA A 334 -15.44 -28.67 5.27
N SER A 335 -14.42 -28.05 5.79
CA SER A 335 -13.55 -27.10 5.09
C SER A 335 -12.09 -27.44 5.36
N TYR A 336 -11.21 -27.02 4.45
CA TYR A 336 -9.78 -27.29 4.52
C TYR A 336 -8.97 -26.00 4.56
N LEU A 337 -8.08 -25.85 5.52
CA LEU A 337 -7.14 -24.75 5.60
C LEU A 337 -5.77 -25.20 5.09
N TYR A 338 -5.35 -24.67 3.97
CA TYR A 338 -4.02 -24.90 3.41
C TYR A 338 -3.04 -23.83 3.87
N LEU A 339 -1.76 -24.21 4.00
CA LEU A 339 -0.72 -23.21 4.17
C LEU A 339 -0.56 -22.41 2.87
N SER A 340 -0.60 -21.10 2.98
CA SER A 340 -0.36 -20.18 1.86
C SER A 340 1.06 -20.31 1.36
N LYS A 341 1.24 -20.25 0.05
CA LYS A 341 2.56 -20.25 -0.58
C LYS A 341 2.86 -18.87 -1.19
N TYR A 342 4.11 -18.59 -1.39
CA TYR A 342 4.57 -17.41 -2.14
C TYR A 342 3.85 -17.28 -3.49
N SER A 343 3.62 -18.39 -4.19
CA SER A 343 2.89 -18.42 -5.47
C SER A 343 1.47 -17.84 -5.37
N ASP A 344 0.80 -18.05 -4.24
CA ASP A 344 -0.57 -17.59 -4.02
C ASP A 344 -0.64 -16.06 -3.85
N CYS A 345 0.48 -15.47 -3.44
CA CYS A 345 0.64 -14.04 -3.25
C CYS A 345 1.27 -13.33 -4.46
N LYS A 346 1.53 -14.05 -5.57
CA LYS A 346 2.06 -13.44 -6.79
C LYS A 346 1.08 -12.39 -7.31
N LYS A 347 1.66 -11.29 -7.82
CA LYS A 347 0.97 -10.18 -8.47
C LYS A 347 -0.21 -10.68 -9.31
N GLY A 348 -1.40 -10.62 -8.78
CA GLY A 348 -2.60 -10.66 -9.61
C GLY A 348 -2.56 -9.44 -10.54
N LYS A 349 -3.15 -9.54 -11.72
CA LYS A 349 -3.31 -8.43 -12.68
C LYS A 349 -3.99 -7.19 -12.08
N ASN A 350 -4.45 -7.28 -10.84
CA ASN A 350 -5.22 -6.28 -10.10
C ASN A 350 -4.36 -5.34 -9.21
N ALA A 351 -3.03 -5.41 -9.27
CA ALA A 351 -2.16 -4.47 -8.54
C ALA A 351 -2.32 -3.00 -9.00
N THR A 352 -2.92 -2.78 -10.17
CA THR A 352 -3.31 -1.46 -10.66
C THR A 352 -4.67 -1.00 -10.13
N ASP A 353 -5.47 -1.89 -9.55
CA ASP A 353 -6.84 -1.62 -9.12
C ASP A 353 -6.96 -1.06 -7.69
N THR A 354 -5.85 -0.95 -6.94
CA THR A 354 -5.90 -0.35 -5.61
C THR A 354 -6.35 1.12 -5.64
N ARG A 355 -6.12 1.84 -6.73
CA ARG A 355 -6.66 3.19 -6.91
C ARG A 355 -8.16 3.17 -7.19
N THR A 356 -8.63 2.21 -7.97
CA THR A 356 -10.05 2.03 -8.30
C THR A 356 -10.83 1.46 -7.10
N SER A 357 -10.26 0.55 -6.33
CA SER A 357 -10.88 0.03 -5.12
C SER A 357 -10.98 1.07 -3.99
N MET A 358 -10.00 1.96 -3.83
CA MET A 358 -10.13 3.11 -2.92
C MET A 358 -11.23 4.07 -3.35
N VAL A 359 -11.39 4.32 -4.65
CA VAL A 359 -12.49 5.14 -5.18
C VAL A 359 -13.84 4.42 -5.05
N GLN A 360 -13.87 3.09 -5.14
CA GLN A 360 -15.09 2.29 -4.94
C GLN A 360 -15.48 2.16 -3.47
N ILE A 361 -14.53 2.15 -2.53
CA ILE A 361 -14.82 2.22 -1.08
C ILE A 361 -15.59 3.50 -0.75
N HIS A 362 -15.29 4.61 -1.42
CA HIS A 362 -16.08 5.85 -1.28
C HIS A 362 -17.45 5.79 -1.96
N LYS A 363 -17.66 4.95 -2.97
CA LYS A 363 -18.98 4.74 -3.59
C LYS A 363 -19.89 3.82 -2.77
N ASN A 364 -19.33 2.98 -1.92
CA ASN A 364 -20.07 2.12 -0.98
C ASN A 364 -20.15 2.71 0.44
N THR A 365 -19.92 4.01 0.61
CA THR A 365 -20.20 4.66 1.88
C THR A 365 -21.67 4.47 2.22
N ARG A 366 -21.91 3.83 3.36
CA ARG A 366 -23.25 3.73 3.96
C ARG A 366 -23.85 5.13 3.93
N SER A 367 -24.98 5.32 3.26
CA SER A 367 -25.64 6.60 3.24
C SER A 367 -25.80 7.09 4.68
N THR A 368 -25.24 8.27 4.99
CA THR A 368 -25.36 8.86 6.32
C THR A 368 -26.84 9.13 6.57
N PHE A 369 -27.27 9.17 7.83
CA PHE A 369 -28.66 9.51 8.16
C PHE A 369 -29.04 10.91 7.60
N GLU A 370 -28.07 11.83 7.54
CA GLU A 370 -28.24 13.16 6.93
C GLU A 370 -28.56 13.10 5.43
N SER A 371 -27.86 12.28 4.67
CA SER A 371 -28.13 12.13 3.23
C SER A 371 -29.50 11.48 2.98
N ARG A 372 -29.92 10.57 3.85
CA ARG A 372 -31.24 9.94 3.80
C ARG A 372 -32.35 10.91 4.18
N LEU A 373 -32.12 11.76 5.20
CA LEU A 373 -33.07 12.80 5.61
C LEU A 373 -33.22 13.88 4.51
N LYS A 374 -32.11 14.29 3.90
CA LYS A 374 -32.09 15.24 2.77
C LYS A 374 -32.79 14.71 1.52
N ALA A 375 -32.84 13.40 1.34
CA ALA A 375 -33.56 12.76 0.23
C ALA A 375 -35.10 12.90 0.32
N LYS A 376 -35.62 13.34 1.47
CA LYS A 376 -37.06 13.54 1.72
C LYS A 376 -37.96 12.39 1.25
N CYS A 377 -37.50 11.16 1.53
CA CYS A 377 -38.21 9.94 1.18
C CYS A 377 -38.40 9.07 2.42
N CYS A 378 -39.63 8.67 2.70
CA CYS A 378 -39.92 7.77 3.80
C CYS A 378 -39.39 6.37 3.50
N GLU A 379 -38.49 5.86 4.32
CA GLU A 379 -37.91 4.53 4.11
C GLU A 379 -38.92 3.38 4.36
N LEU A 380 -40.06 3.65 4.98
CA LEU A 380 -41.09 2.66 5.30
C LEU A 380 -42.22 2.60 4.27
N CYS A 381 -42.81 3.71 3.91
CA CYS A 381 -43.93 3.77 2.95
C CYS A 381 -43.55 4.32 1.57
N GLY A 382 -42.31 4.77 1.39
CA GLY A 382 -41.82 5.35 0.12
C GLY A 382 -42.33 6.75 -0.20
N SER A 383 -43.17 7.37 0.63
CA SER A 383 -43.76 8.69 0.38
C SER A 383 -42.65 9.77 0.30
N THR A 384 -42.77 10.65 -0.71
CA THR A 384 -41.91 11.82 -0.94
C THR A 384 -42.66 13.14 -0.72
N THR A 385 -43.96 13.08 -0.39
CA THR A 385 -44.86 14.24 -0.31
C THR A 385 -45.11 14.72 1.12
N SER A 386 -44.50 14.09 2.11
CA SER A 386 -44.67 14.52 3.53
C SER A 386 -43.96 15.84 3.78
N ASN A 387 -44.61 16.71 4.53
CA ASN A 387 -44.02 17.99 4.93
C ASN A 387 -42.94 17.85 6.03
N GLN A 388 -42.94 16.71 6.75
CA GLN A 388 -42.02 16.46 7.85
C GLN A 388 -41.52 15.02 7.81
N TYR A 389 -40.19 14.86 7.93
CA TYR A 389 -39.50 13.58 8.04
C TYR A 389 -38.73 13.53 9.35
N GLU A 390 -38.82 12.41 10.04
CA GLU A 390 -38.19 12.19 11.34
C GLU A 390 -37.31 10.95 11.31
N ILE A 391 -36.43 10.88 12.29
CA ILE A 391 -35.53 9.73 12.43
C ILE A 391 -36.02 8.85 13.55
N HIS A 392 -36.57 7.70 13.18
CA HIS A 392 -36.83 6.64 14.13
C HIS A 392 -35.56 5.89 14.48
N HIS A 393 -35.33 5.68 15.80
CA HIS A 393 -34.12 4.99 16.20
C HIS A 393 -34.34 3.97 17.31
N VAL A 394 -33.56 2.88 17.31
CA VAL A 394 -33.62 1.81 18.32
C VAL A 394 -32.29 1.65 19.03
N ASN A 395 -32.35 1.36 20.34
CA ASN A 395 -31.14 1.17 21.14
C ASN A 395 -30.30 -0.03 20.70
N LYS A 396 -30.94 -1.17 20.47
CA LYS A 396 -30.27 -2.42 20.06
C LYS A 396 -31.09 -3.17 19.00
N ILE A 397 -30.52 -3.40 17.83
CA ILE A 397 -31.15 -4.15 16.74
C ILE A 397 -31.53 -5.58 17.15
N ARG A 398 -30.72 -6.22 18.02
CA ARG A 398 -30.98 -7.58 18.50
C ARG A 398 -32.26 -7.74 19.33
N ASN A 399 -32.83 -6.63 19.79
CA ASN A 399 -34.07 -6.63 20.58
C ASN A 399 -35.30 -6.60 19.69
N LEU A 400 -35.15 -6.34 18.39
CA LEU A 400 -36.25 -6.34 17.44
C LEU A 400 -36.66 -7.78 17.14
N LYS A 401 -37.96 -8.04 17.23
CA LYS A 401 -38.55 -9.38 17.05
C LYS A 401 -38.90 -9.68 15.60
N GLY A 402 -38.87 -8.68 14.72
CA GLY A 402 -39.21 -8.83 13.30
C GLY A 402 -40.70 -9.10 13.06
N LYS A 403 -41.58 -8.66 13.96
CA LYS A 403 -43.03 -8.83 13.82
C LYS A 403 -43.63 -7.72 12.97
N GLU A 404 -43.14 -6.49 13.13
CA GLU A 404 -43.69 -5.31 12.47
C GLU A 404 -42.86 -4.96 11.19
N PRO A 405 -43.49 -4.39 10.15
CA PRO A 405 -42.83 -4.04 8.89
C PRO A 405 -41.60 -3.16 9.07
N TRP A 406 -41.63 -2.24 10.03
CA TRP A 406 -40.49 -1.37 10.32
C TRP A 406 -39.33 -2.12 11.02
N GLU A 407 -39.64 -3.09 11.90
CA GLU A 407 -38.61 -3.96 12.49
C GLU A 407 -37.93 -4.82 11.42
N ILE A 408 -38.73 -5.43 10.53
CA ILE A 408 -38.22 -6.23 9.41
C ILE A 408 -37.28 -5.40 8.54
N MET A 409 -37.66 -4.15 8.23
CA MET A 409 -36.82 -3.23 7.46
C MET A 409 -35.51 -2.88 8.16
N MET A 410 -35.55 -2.58 9.46
CA MET A 410 -34.36 -2.27 10.24
C MET A 410 -33.42 -3.49 10.36
N LEU A 411 -33.97 -4.68 10.55
CA LEU A 411 -33.25 -5.93 10.61
C LEU A 411 -32.58 -6.27 9.27
N SER A 412 -33.33 -6.18 8.16
CA SER A 412 -32.81 -6.46 6.79
C SER A 412 -31.66 -5.52 6.41
N LYS A 413 -31.78 -4.26 6.73
CA LYS A 413 -30.76 -3.23 6.46
C LYS A 413 -29.67 -3.16 7.55
N ARG A 414 -29.78 -3.93 8.63
CA ARG A 414 -28.87 -3.92 9.79
C ARG A 414 -28.53 -2.52 10.28
N ARG A 415 -29.55 -1.65 10.38
CA ARG A 415 -29.39 -0.25 10.78
C ARG A 415 -30.21 0.07 12.03
N LYS A 416 -29.64 0.91 12.92
CA LYS A 416 -30.32 1.39 14.13
C LYS A 416 -31.22 2.61 13.88
N THR A 417 -31.15 3.19 12.69
CA THR A 417 -31.89 4.41 12.34
C THR A 417 -32.64 4.23 11.03
N MET A 418 -33.84 4.78 10.96
CA MET A 418 -34.70 4.80 9.78
C MET A 418 -35.33 6.19 9.62
N VAL A 419 -35.32 6.75 8.41
CA VAL A 419 -35.99 8.00 8.09
C VAL A 419 -37.40 7.68 7.68
N VAL A 420 -38.38 8.26 8.40
CA VAL A 420 -39.82 8.01 8.18
C VAL A 420 -40.56 9.34 8.14
N CYS A 421 -41.69 9.36 7.40
CA CYS A 421 -42.61 10.48 7.48
C CYS A 421 -43.29 10.50 8.85
N TRP A 422 -43.78 11.65 9.24
CA TRP A 422 -44.42 11.86 10.55
C TRP A 422 -45.55 10.88 10.84
N GLU A 423 -46.37 10.55 9.83
CA GLU A 423 -47.49 9.59 9.96
C GLU A 423 -46.96 8.16 10.27
N CYS A 424 -45.93 7.71 9.56
CA CYS A 424 -45.32 6.42 9.81
C CYS A 424 -44.63 6.40 11.18
N HIS A 425 -44.00 7.50 11.60
CA HIS A 425 -43.37 7.59 12.91
C HIS A 425 -44.38 7.48 14.05
N LYS A 426 -45.54 8.17 13.93
CA LYS A 426 -46.66 8.02 14.87
C LYS A 426 -47.18 6.58 14.95
N LYS A 427 -47.37 5.93 13.80
CA LYS A 427 -47.82 4.51 13.72
C LYS A 427 -46.84 3.56 14.44
N ILE A 428 -45.55 3.75 14.27
CA ILE A 428 -44.52 2.97 14.96
C ILE A 428 -44.66 3.10 16.48
N HIS A 429 -44.91 4.31 17.00
CA HIS A 429 -45.03 4.55 18.44
C HIS A 429 -46.38 4.14 19.02
N ASN A 430 -47.46 4.20 18.25
CA ASN A 430 -48.80 3.85 18.71
C ASN A 430 -49.17 2.37 18.49
N GLN A 431 -48.24 1.53 18.04
CA GLN A 431 -48.41 0.07 17.79
C GLN A 431 -49.58 -0.31 16.86
N ASN A 432 -50.12 0.61 16.06
CA ASN A 432 -51.23 0.38 15.12
C ASN A 432 -50.69 0.37 13.70
N PHE A 433 -50.07 -0.73 13.25
CA PHE A 433 -49.81 -0.98 11.86
C PHE A 433 -50.87 -1.96 11.30
N GLU A 434 -51.92 -1.42 10.69
CA GLU A 434 -52.77 -2.19 9.79
C GLU A 434 -52.00 -2.39 8.45
N VAL A 435 -51.75 -3.62 8.11
CA VAL A 435 -51.18 -4.01 6.81
C VAL A 435 -52.21 -3.70 5.74
N LYS A 436 -51.99 -2.67 4.94
CA LYS A 436 -52.67 -2.61 3.61
C LYS A 436 -51.96 -3.61 2.70
N GLN A 437 -52.73 -4.63 2.31
CA GLN A 437 -52.37 -5.59 1.28
C GLN A 437 -52.06 -4.91 -0.05
#